data_64d4610dd840ca2f1cfab8d3db8f8f32
#
_entry.id   64d4610dd840ca2f1cfab8d3db8f8f32
#
_cell.length_a   1.000
_cell.length_b   1.000
_cell.length_c   1.000
_cell.angle_alpha   90.00
_cell.angle_beta   90.00
_cell.angle_gamma   90.00
#
_symmetry.space_group_name_H-M   'P 1'
#
loop_
_entity.id
_entity.type
_entity.pdbx_description
1 polymer ?
#
loop_
_entity_poly.entity_id
_entity_poly.type
_entity_poly.pdbx_seq_one_letter_code
_entity_poly.pdbx_strand_id
1 'polypeptide(L)'
;MSTEEIIIRLFCMVDDVIGSVKKRSDAHLHDSEIVTIGLLFSLKGGRYRAFYRWLDANYRTLFPKLPDVTRLLRLLKSRAYYADEFLDDPSFFTVADTYGIELIHPRREGRSPAQVGKKGKSNGRWIVGIKLGWLINREGKVVTWQWDTANVSDREFRDMPLAYNGETIALCDLGFREADAPHENMLFCEKGTWNERFAVETDFSWICELFNSKKIYHRKRPYIDARLGYMTALMNCLLDITDTKRSLTQFVI
;
A
#
# COMPACT_ATOMS: atom_id res chain seq x y z
N MET A 1 -11.21 -10.08 16.71
CA MET A 1 -12.21 -9.51 15.75
C MET A 1 -12.47 -10.53 14.68
N SER A 2 -13.74 -10.80 14.34
CA SER A 2 -14.08 -11.70 13.23
C SER A 2 -13.82 -11.03 11.88
N THR A 3 -13.63 -11.81 10.82
CA THR A 3 -13.47 -11.24 9.47
C THR A 3 -14.69 -10.42 9.05
N GLU A 4 -15.88 -10.83 9.44
CA GLU A 4 -17.12 -10.10 9.14
C GLU A 4 -17.14 -8.73 9.83
N GLU A 5 -16.74 -8.64 11.09
CA GLU A 5 -16.58 -7.37 11.80
C GLU A 5 -15.56 -6.45 11.14
N ILE A 6 -14.44 -7.01 10.64
CA ILE A 6 -13.44 -6.25 9.89
C ILE A 6 -14.05 -5.68 8.62
N ILE A 7 -14.80 -6.50 7.86
CA ILE A 7 -15.46 -6.06 6.62
C ILE A 7 -16.43 -4.91 6.90
N ILE A 8 -17.27 -5.05 7.94
CA ILE A 8 -18.26 -4.04 8.29
C ILE A 8 -17.60 -2.74 8.72
N ARG A 9 -16.56 -2.79 9.57
CA ARG A 9 -15.82 -1.60 10.02
C ARG A 9 -15.14 -0.88 8.86
N LEU A 10 -14.43 -1.63 8.00
CA LEU A 10 -13.82 -1.05 6.80
C LEU A 10 -14.88 -0.43 5.89
N PHE A 11 -16.02 -1.08 5.71
CA PHE A 11 -17.10 -0.52 4.89
C PHE A 11 -17.64 0.80 5.47
N CYS A 12 -17.91 0.86 6.77
CA CYS A 12 -18.37 2.10 7.41
C CYS A 12 -17.37 3.25 7.22
N MET A 13 -16.08 3.00 7.49
CA MET A 13 -15.03 4.01 7.29
C MET A 13 -14.95 4.48 5.82
N VAL A 14 -15.02 3.54 4.89
CA VAL A 14 -14.98 3.86 3.45
C VAL A 14 -16.22 4.66 3.04
N ASP A 15 -17.40 4.27 3.53
CA ASP A 15 -18.65 4.94 3.19
C ASP A 15 -18.71 6.36 3.78
N ASP A 16 -18.17 6.56 4.99
CA ASP A 16 -18.04 7.87 5.63
C ASP A 16 -17.12 8.81 4.83
N VAL A 17 -16.00 8.30 4.30
CA VAL A 17 -15.03 9.10 3.53
C VAL A 17 -15.52 9.38 2.10
N ILE A 18 -15.99 8.35 1.39
CA ILE A 18 -16.42 8.50 -0.02
C ILE A 18 -17.78 9.21 -0.12
N GLY A 19 -18.60 9.08 0.92
CA GLY A 19 -19.96 9.63 0.97
C GLY A 19 -20.92 8.94 0.01
N SER A 20 -22.13 9.47 -0.08
CA SER A 20 -23.20 8.93 -0.92
C SER A 20 -23.02 9.35 -2.39
N VAL A 21 -22.04 8.77 -3.08
CA VAL A 21 -21.93 8.92 -4.52
C VAL A 21 -23.11 8.25 -5.19
N LYS A 22 -23.88 9.01 -6.00
CA LYS A 22 -25.05 8.49 -6.68
C LYS A 22 -24.66 7.31 -7.59
N LYS A 23 -25.14 6.14 -7.23
CA LYS A 23 -24.91 4.92 -8.01
C LYS A 23 -25.57 5.02 -9.38
N ARG A 24 -24.84 4.68 -10.44
CA ARG A 24 -25.42 4.52 -11.78
C ARG A 24 -26.43 3.38 -11.77
N SER A 25 -27.50 3.50 -12.55
CA SER A 25 -28.59 2.51 -12.61
C SER A 25 -28.12 1.10 -13.02
N ASP A 26 -27.06 1.02 -13.83
CA ASP A 26 -26.44 -0.22 -14.33
C ASP A 26 -25.35 -0.77 -13.41
N ALA A 27 -24.97 -0.05 -12.35
CA ALA A 27 -23.92 -0.48 -11.44
C ALA A 27 -24.44 -1.53 -10.44
N HIS A 28 -23.69 -2.62 -10.31
CA HIS A 28 -23.99 -3.69 -9.35
C HIS A 28 -23.61 -3.29 -7.93
N LEU A 29 -22.41 -2.72 -7.76
CA LEU A 29 -21.86 -2.30 -6.47
C LEU A 29 -21.82 -0.78 -6.36
N HIS A 30 -21.89 -0.26 -5.15
CA HIS A 30 -21.51 1.11 -4.81
C HIS A 30 -19.98 1.27 -4.83
N ASP A 31 -19.50 2.49 -5.00
CA ASP A 31 -18.05 2.75 -4.98
C ASP A 31 -17.44 2.41 -3.61
N SER A 32 -18.15 2.66 -2.51
CA SER A 32 -17.76 2.22 -1.16
C SER A 32 -17.61 0.70 -1.03
N GLU A 33 -18.51 -0.09 -1.62
CA GLU A 33 -18.39 -1.55 -1.65
C GLU A 33 -17.14 -1.98 -2.45
N ILE A 34 -16.88 -1.34 -3.60
CA ILE A 34 -15.71 -1.65 -4.44
C ILE A 34 -14.40 -1.35 -3.72
N VAL A 35 -14.30 -0.18 -3.08
CA VAL A 35 -13.10 0.22 -2.33
C VAL A 35 -12.89 -0.70 -1.13
N THR A 36 -13.95 -1.02 -0.37
CA THR A 36 -13.88 -2.00 0.73
C THR A 36 -13.34 -3.35 0.26
N ILE A 37 -13.82 -3.86 -0.89
CA ILE A 37 -13.28 -5.10 -1.48
C ILE A 37 -11.80 -4.94 -1.87
N GLY A 38 -11.38 -3.78 -2.34
CA GLY A 38 -9.97 -3.47 -2.64
C GLY A 38 -9.08 -3.52 -1.39
N LEU A 39 -9.54 -2.94 -0.29
CA LEU A 39 -8.88 -3.01 1.02
C LEU A 39 -8.82 -4.46 1.53
N LEU A 40 -9.93 -5.20 1.45
CA LEU A 40 -9.97 -6.62 1.84
C LEU A 40 -9.02 -7.50 1.01
N PHE A 41 -8.93 -7.23 -0.29
CA PHE A 41 -7.94 -7.90 -1.13
C PHE A 41 -6.51 -7.58 -0.69
N SER A 42 -6.27 -6.36 -0.21
CA SER A 42 -4.99 -5.96 0.35
C SER A 42 -4.69 -6.65 1.68
N LEU A 43 -5.67 -6.82 2.52
CA LEU A 43 -5.55 -7.53 3.79
C LEU A 43 -5.32 -9.05 3.58
N LYS A 44 -6.16 -9.70 2.79
CA LYS A 44 -6.05 -11.15 2.51
C LYS A 44 -4.78 -11.52 1.77
N GLY A 45 -4.32 -10.64 0.90
CA GLY A 45 -3.14 -10.89 0.09
C GLY A 45 -3.32 -11.97 -0.99
N GLY A 46 -2.19 -12.44 -1.50
CA GLY A 46 -2.17 -13.56 -2.41
C GLY A 46 -2.65 -13.27 -3.83
N ARG A 47 -3.17 -14.31 -4.50
CA ARG A 47 -3.62 -14.23 -5.89
C ARG A 47 -5.06 -13.78 -5.98
N TYR A 48 -5.36 -12.83 -6.87
CA TYR A 48 -6.70 -12.27 -7.05
C TYR A 48 -7.83 -13.31 -7.23
N ARG A 49 -7.62 -14.34 -8.07
CA ARG A 49 -8.64 -15.38 -8.27
C ARG A 49 -8.93 -16.23 -7.02
N ALA A 50 -7.92 -16.43 -6.17
CA ALA A 50 -8.09 -17.12 -4.91
C ALA A 50 -8.87 -16.24 -3.92
N PHE A 51 -8.52 -14.95 -3.86
CA PHE A 51 -9.27 -13.95 -3.10
C PHE A 51 -10.74 -13.88 -3.53
N TYR A 52 -11.02 -13.76 -4.83
CA TYR A 52 -12.40 -13.70 -5.33
C TYR A 52 -13.21 -14.92 -4.91
N ARG A 53 -12.66 -16.13 -5.06
CA ARG A 53 -13.34 -17.37 -4.64
C ARG A 53 -13.61 -17.40 -3.13
N TRP A 54 -12.67 -16.92 -2.34
CA TRP A 54 -12.82 -16.81 -0.88
C TRP A 54 -13.92 -15.80 -0.52
N LEU A 55 -13.95 -14.64 -1.16
CA LEU A 55 -14.96 -13.60 -0.95
C LEU A 55 -16.36 -14.13 -1.35
N ASP A 56 -16.47 -14.74 -2.51
CA ASP A 56 -17.73 -15.28 -3.05
C ASP A 56 -18.29 -16.43 -2.19
N ALA A 57 -17.42 -17.33 -1.72
CA ALA A 57 -17.84 -18.48 -0.93
C ALA A 57 -18.24 -18.13 0.52
N ASN A 58 -17.58 -17.12 1.14
CA ASN A 58 -17.75 -16.87 2.57
C ASN A 58 -18.54 -15.59 2.89
N TYR A 59 -18.53 -14.60 1.99
CA TYR A 59 -19.06 -13.25 2.26
C TYR A 59 -20.01 -12.76 1.17
N ARG A 60 -20.60 -13.66 0.38
CA ARG A 60 -21.59 -13.32 -0.63
C ARG A 60 -22.81 -12.61 -0.05
N THR A 61 -23.17 -12.90 1.19
CA THR A 61 -24.27 -12.26 1.92
C THR A 61 -24.03 -10.78 2.15
N LEU A 62 -22.77 -10.37 2.39
CA LEU A 62 -22.38 -8.96 2.55
C LEU A 62 -22.28 -8.24 1.19
N PHE A 63 -22.02 -8.97 0.11
CA PHE A 63 -21.91 -8.45 -1.27
C PHE A 63 -22.86 -9.20 -2.23
N PRO A 64 -24.18 -9.07 -2.06
CA PRO A 64 -25.15 -9.90 -2.78
C PRO A 64 -25.13 -9.69 -4.31
N LYS A 65 -24.69 -8.52 -4.76
CA LYS A 65 -24.55 -8.15 -6.17
C LYS A 65 -23.09 -8.22 -6.67
N LEU A 66 -22.25 -9.05 -6.04
CA LEU A 66 -20.86 -9.25 -6.46
C LEU A 66 -20.80 -9.65 -7.94
N PRO A 67 -20.13 -8.86 -8.82
CA PRO A 67 -20.02 -9.16 -10.24
C PRO A 67 -19.04 -10.31 -10.50
N ASP A 68 -18.95 -10.76 -11.75
CA ASP A 68 -17.96 -11.77 -12.14
C ASP A 68 -16.51 -11.33 -11.85
N VAL A 69 -15.62 -12.31 -11.74
CA VAL A 69 -14.22 -12.13 -11.36
C VAL A 69 -13.48 -11.10 -12.24
N THR A 70 -13.78 -11.05 -13.52
CA THR A 70 -13.09 -10.15 -14.47
C THR A 70 -13.61 -8.73 -14.35
N ARG A 71 -14.92 -8.57 -14.21
CA ARG A 71 -15.57 -7.27 -14.00
C ARG A 71 -15.13 -6.65 -12.68
N LEU A 72 -15.14 -7.43 -11.60
CA LEU A 72 -14.67 -6.95 -10.30
C LEU A 72 -13.21 -6.43 -10.37
N LEU A 73 -12.30 -7.19 -11.00
CA LEU A 73 -10.91 -6.76 -11.14
C LEU A 73 -10.77 -5.41 -11.88
N ARG A 74 -11.61 -5.20 -12.91
CA ARG A 74 -11.64 -3.91 -13.63
C ARG A 74 -12.21 -2.79 -12.77
N LEU A 75 -13.23 -3.06 -11.97
CA LEU A 75 -13.81 -2.09 -11.03
C LEU A 75 -12.79 -1.69 -9.97
N LEU A 76 -12.11 -2.64 -9.33
CA LEU A 76 -11.04 -2.36 -8.36
C LEU A 76 -9.99 -1.42 -8.95
N LYS A 77 -9.50 -1.72 -10.16
CA LYS A 77 -8.55 -0.84 -10.83
C LYS A 77 -9.12 0.57 -11.09
N SER A 78 -10.38 0.67 -11.53
CA SER A 78 -10.98 1.96 -11.91
C SER A 78 -11.38 2.83 -10.73
N ARG A 79 -11.44 2.28 -9.52
CA ARG A 79 -11.78 2.98 -8.27
C ARG A 79 -10.59 3.12 -7.33
N ALA A 80 -9.40 2.73 -7.77
CA ALA A 80 -8.20 2.79 -6.94
C ALA A 80 -7.79 4.22 -6.54
N TYR A 81 -8.22 5.24 -7.28
CA TYR A 81 -7.97 6.64 -6.96
C TYR A 81 -8.58 7.06 -5.62
N TYR A 82 -9.65 6.41 -5.17
CA TYR A 82 -10.21 6.66 -3.83
C TYR A 82 -9.25 6.26 -2.70
N ALA A 83 -8.22 5.46 -2.99
CA ALA A 83 -7.24 5.10 -1.98
C ALA A 83 -6.47 6.33 -1.42
N ASP A 84 -6.33 7.37 -2.23
CA ASP A 84 -5.63 8.58 -1.83
C ASP A 84 -6.43 9.43 -0.82
N GLU A 85 -7.76 9.24 -0.75
CA GLU A 85 -8.62 9.89 0.27
C GLU A 85 -8.36 9.37 1.70
N PHE A 86 -7.60 8.28 1.84
CA PHE A 86 -7.24 7.67 3.12
C PHE A 86 -5.78 7.99 3.52
N LEU A 87 -5.11 8.87 2.79
CA LEU A 87 -3.80 9.38 3.19
C LEU A 87 -3.97 10.37 4.34
N ASP A 88 -2.94 10.49 5.18
CA ASP A 88 -2.97 11.37 6.35
C ASP A 88 -2.10 12.60 6.14
N ASP A 89 -2.24 13.59 7.01
CA ASP A 89 -1.43 14.80 6.98
C ASP A 89 -0.02 14.55 7.55
N PRO A 90 0.99 15.31 7.10
CA PRO A 90 2.32 15.23 7.65
C PRO A 90 2.35 15.75 9.09
N SER A 91 3.07 15.07 9.96
CA SER A 91 3.46 15.61 11.26
C SER A 91 4.74 16.43 11.14
N PHE A 92 5.13 17.17 12.20
CA PHE A 92 6.36 17.97 12.22
C PHE A 92 7.60 17.16 11.82
N PHE A 93 7.67 15.90 12.25
CA PHE A 93 8.64 14.92 11.75
C PHE A 93 7.92 13.81 11.01
N THR A 94 8.46 13.45 9.85
CA THR A 94 8.04 12.28 9.05
C THR A 94 9.23 11.36 8.82
N VAL A 95 8.99 10.14 8.41
CA VAL A 95 10.04 9.18 8.05
C VAL A 95 9.81 8.68 6.63
N ALA A 96 10.83 8.75 5.78
CA ALA A 96 10.79 8.20 4.43
C ALA A 96 11.69 6.97 4.31
N ASP A 97 11.14 5.88 3.77
CA ASP A 97 11.92 4.68 3.45
C ASP A 97 11.29 3.92 2.28
N THR A 98 12.01 2.94 1.76
CA THR A 98 11.58 2.13 0.62
C THR A 98 11.60 0.63 0.94
N TYR A 99 10.64 -0.10 0.37
CA TYR A 99 10.52 -1.54 0.53
C TYR A 99 10.42 -2.27 -0.82
N GLY A 100 11.23 -3.32 -1.00
CA GLY A 100 11.22 -4.12 -2.23
C GLY A 100 10.19 -5.23 -2.22
N ILE A 101 9.31 -5.25 -3.22
CA ILE A 101 8.25 -6.23 -3.41
C ILE A 101 8.53 -7.08 -4.65
N GLU A 102 8.57 -8.41 -4.48
CA GLU A 102 8.76 -9.35 -5.59
C GLU A 102 7.49 -9.42 -6.46
N LEU A 103 7.65 -9.32 -7.79
CA LEU A 103 6.58 -9.57 -8.77
C LEU A 103 6.72 -10.95 -9.41
N ILE A 104 7.94 -11.32 -9.75
CA ILE A 104 8.24 -12.62 -10.37
C ILE A 104 9.49 -13.22 -9.75
N HIS A 105 9.58 -14.56 -9.81
CA HIS A 105 10.78 -15.24 -9.35
C HIS A 105 11.98 -14.87 -10.24
N PRO A 106 13.19 -14.58 -9.69
CA PRO A 106 14.37 -14.13 -10.45
C PRO A 106 14.74 -15.00 -11.66
N ARG A 107 14.54 -16.33 -11.59
CA ARG A 107 14.75 -17.26 -12.72
C ARG A 107 13.84 -17.01 -13.93
N ARG A 108 12.83 -16.14 -13.81
CA ARG A 108 11.89 -15.80 -14.88
C ARG A 108 12.13 -14.39 -15.46
N GLU A 109 13.18 -13.72 -15.03
CA GLU A 109 13.57 -12.42 -15.55
C GLU A 109 13.78 -12.46 -17.07
N GLY A 110 13.32 -11.43 -17.76
CA GLY A 110 13.48 -11.28 -19.21
C GLY A 110 12.63 -12.20 -20.09
N ARG A 111 11.80 -13.09 -19.53
CA ARG A 111 10.97 -14.01 -20.32
C ARG A 111 9.77 -13.35 -21.00
N SER A 112 9.43 -12.15 -20.63
CA SER A 112 8.29 -11.41 -21.20
C SER A 112 8.69 -9.98 -21.52
N PRO A 113 8.44 -9.47 -22.74
CA PRO A 113 8.70 -8.07 -23.08
C PRO A 113 7.79 -7.11 -22.28
N ALA A 114 6.66 -7.59 -21.77
CA ALA A 114 5.74 -6.81 -20.93
C ALA A 114 6.08 -6.88 -19.43
N GLN A 115 7.27 -7.35 -19.07
CA GLN A 115 7.71 -7.42 -17.68
C GLN A 115 7.87 -6.02 -17.09
N VAL A 116 7.13 -5.71 -16.02
CA VAL A 116 7.22 -4.44 -15.30
C VAL A 116 8.38 -4.45 -14.31
N GLY A 117 8.48 -5.49 -13.48
CA GLY A 117 9.51 -5.58 -12.45
C GLY A 117 10.91 -5.79 -13.03
N LYS A 118 11.90 -5.13 -12.43
CA LYS A 118 13.32 -5.28 -12.76
C LYS A 118 14.08 -5.88 -11.59
N LYS A 119 15.28 -6.40 -11.87
CA LYS A 119 16.14 -7.01 -10.85
C LYS A 119 16.78 -5.92 -9.99
N GLY A 120 16.58 -6.00 -8.70
CA GLY A 120 17.15 -5.10 -7.71
C GLY A 120 17.48 -5.85 -6.42
N LYS A 121 18.17 -5.20 -5.52
CA LYS A 121 18.53 -5.73 -4.20
C LYS A 121 17.62 -5.10 -3.14
N SER A 122 17.01 -5.92 -2.31
CA SER A 122 16.19 -5.47 -1.19
C SER A 122 16.46 -6.37 0.02
N ASN A 123 16.77 -5.79 1.17
CA ASN A 123 17.05 -6.49 2.42
C ASN A 123 18.06 -7.64 2.23
N GLY A 124 19.17 -7.35 1.54
CA GLY A 124 20.26 -8.31 1.31
C GLY A 124 20.03 -9.34 0.21
N ARG A 125 18.82 -9.48 -0.33
CA ARG A 125 18.47 -10.48 -1.37
C ARG A 125 18.14 -9.83 -2.71
N TRP A 126 18.38 -10.58 -3.80
CA TRP A 126 17.98 -10.21 -5.14
C TRP A 126 16.50 -10.54 -5.38
N ILE A 127 15.74 -9.56 -5.84
CA ILE A 127 14.36 -9.71 -6.28
C ILE A 127 14.19 -9.22 -7.71
N VAL A 128 13.17 -9.70 -8.40
CA VAL A 128 12.68 -9.11 -9.65
C VAL A 128 11.29 -8.55 -9.36
N GLY A 129 11.22 -7.25 -9.20
CA GLY A 129 10.03 -6.62 -8.68
C GLY A 129 10.05 -5.10 -8.77
N ILE A 130 9.46 -4.50 -7.78
CA ILE A 130 9.28 -3.07 -7.59
C ILE A 130 9.80 -2.66 -6.22
N LYS A 131 9.99 -1.36 -6.06
CA LYS A 131 10.28 -0.70 -4.81
C LYS A 131 9.10 0.22 -4.48
N LEU A 132 8.52 0.07 -3.30
CA LEU A 132 7.47 0.93 -2.75
C LEU A 132 8.12 1.88 -1.76
N GLY A 133 7.94 3.18 -1.94
CA GLY A 133 8.32 4.22 -1.00
C GLY A 133 7.11 4.72 -0.22
N TRP A 134 7.27 4.94 1.06
CA TRP A 134 6.31 5.58 1.95
C TRP A 134 6.95 6.75 2.70
N LEU A 135 6.20 7.83 2.82
CA LEU A 135 6.42 8.87 3.81
C LEU A 135 5.37 8.68 4.90
N ILE A 136 5.81 8.42 6.13
CA ILE A 136 4.91 8.19 7.27
C ILE A 136 5.02 9.31 8.29
N ASN A 137 3.92 9.64 8.95
CA ASN A 137 3.89 10.58 10.05
C ASN A 137 4.24 9.92 11.40
N ARG A 138 4.17 10.69 12.48
CA ARG A 138 4.51 10.25 13.83
C ARG A 138 3.61 9.10 14.33
N GLU A 139 2.35 9.07 13.92
CA GLU A 139 1.41 8.00 14.24
C GLU A 139 1.68 6.72 13.43
N GLY A 140 2.56 6.80 12.41
CA GLY A 140 2.87 5.72 11.47
C GLY A 140 1.86 5.59 10.34
N LYS A 141 1.03 6.62 10.15
CA LYS A 141 0.14 6.69 9.01
C LYS A 141 0.88 7.19 7.78
N VAL A 142 0.52 6.66 6.62
CA VAL A 142 1.12 7.05 5.36
C VAL A 142 0.56 8.38 4.90
N VAL A 143 1.45 9.35 4.68
CA VAL A 143 1.17 10.70 4.18
C VAL A 143 1.16 10.71 2.65
N THR A 144 2.15 10.05 2.05
CA THR A 144 2.25 9.89 0.60
C THR A 144 3.04 8.63 0.25
N TRP A 145 2.87 8.18 -0.98
CA TRP A 145 3.52 6.98 -1.47
C TRP A 145 3.90 7.10 -2.94
N GLN A 146 4.94 6.37 -3.31
CA GLN A 146 5.43 6.27 -4.68
C GLN A 146 5.98 4.87 -4.93
N TRP A 147 6.05 4.43 -6.17
CA TRP A 147 6.73 3.19 -6.50
C TRP A 147 7.46 3.25 -7.84
N ASP A 148 8.51 2.47 -7.95
CA ASP A 148 9.22 2.23 -9.21
C ASP A 148 9.79 0.81 -9.25
N THR A 149 10.49 0.47 -10.30
CA THR A 149 11.13 -0.84 -10.46
C THR A 149 12.26 -1.05 -9.45
N ALA A 150 12.48 -2.29 -9.02
CA ALA A 150 13.40 -2.59 -7.91
C ALA A 150 14.88 -2.24 -8.16
N ASN A 151 15.26 -1.93 -9.39
CA ASN A 151 16.64 -1.54 -9.74
C ASN A 151 16.96 -0.06 -9.53
N VAL A 152 15.94 0.80 -9.30
CA VAL A 152 16.17 2.23 -9.09
C VAL A 152 16.79 2.51 -7.72
N SER A 153 17.51 3.60 -7.63
CA SER A 153 18.06 4.11 -6.36
C SER A 153 16.94 4.68 -5.49
N ASP A 154 17.13 4.70 -4.16
CA ASP A 154 16.21 5.38 -3.24
C ASP A 154 16.15 6.90 -3.48
N ARG A 155 17.14 7.47 -4.17
CA ARG A 155 17.15 8.86 -4.61
C ARG A 155 15.94 9.23 -5.49
N GLU A 156 15.45 8.29 -6.30
CA GLU A 156 14.27 8.50 -7.18
C GLU A 156 12.98 8.75 -6.38
N PHE A 157 13.01 8.52 -5.07
CA PHE A 157 11.88 8.73 -4.15
C PHE A 157 11.97 10.06 -3.38
N ARG A 158 12.96 10.91 -3.67
CA ARG A 158 13.14 12.21 -3.00
C ARG A 158 11.97 13.15 -3.17
N ASP A 159 11.23 13.06 -4.27
CA ASP A 159 10.08 13.90 -4.53
C ASP A 159 8.98 13.75 -3.47
N MET A 160 8.88 12.59 -2.80
CA MET A 160 7.92 12.39 -1.72
C MET A 160 8.16 13.35 -0.54
N PRO A 161 9.33 13.36 0.13
CA PRO A 161 9.58 14.31 1.21
C PRO A 161 9.67 15.76 0.73
N LEU A 162 10.19 16.03 -0.48
CA LEU A 162 10.33 17.39 -1.02
C LEU A 162 8.98 18.04 -1.30
N ALA A 163 7.94 17.27 -1.64
CA ALA A 163 6.59 17.79 -1.84
C ALA A 163 6.01 18.47 -0.58
N TYR A 164 6.54 18.15 0.59
CA TYR A 164 6.13 18.71 1.89
C TYR A 164 7.20 19.64 2.49
N ASN A 165 8.02 20.26 1.63
CA ASN A 165 9.02 21.24 2.09
C ASN A 165 8.33 22.44 2.75
N GLY A 166 8.78 22.79 3.96
CA GLY A 166 8.15 23.82 4.79
C GLY A 166 7.04 23.31 5.72
N GLU A 167 6.56 22.08 5.55
CA GLU A 167 5.52 21.47 6.38
C GLU A 167 6.09 20.44 7.36
N THR A 168 7.09 19.66 6.93
CA THR A 168 7.69 18.60 7.75
C THR A 168 9.20 18.50 7.57
N ILE A 169 9.87 17.94 8.57
CA ILE A 169 11.26 17.48 8.49
C ILE A 169 11.24 15.97 8.29
N ALA A 170 11.66 15.53 7.12
CA ALA A 170 11.68 14.11 6.76
C ALA A 170 12.99 13.44 7.17
N LEU A 171 12.89 12.44 8.02
CA LEU A 171 14.00 11.56 8.39
C LEU A 171 14.18 10.50 7.31
N CYS A 172 15.31 10.53 6.62
CA CYS A 172 15.58 9.67 5.47
C CYS A 172 16.81 8.80 5.69
N ASP A 173 16.87 7.64 5.01
CA ASP A 173 18.10 6.86 4.90
C ASP A 173 19.13 7.60 4.02
N LEU A 174 20.42 7.28 4.23
CA LEU A 174 21.54 7.75 3.39
C LEU A 174 21.33 7.39 1.90
N GLY A 175 20.53 6.37 1.59
CA GLY A 175 20.15 6.01 0.21
C GLY A 175 19.42 7.11 -0.54
N PHE A 176 18.73 8.01 0.17
CA PHE A 176 18.05 9.18 -0.39
C PHE A 176 19.00 10.36 -0.65
N ARG A 177 20.22 10.34 -0.12
CA ARG A 177 21.18 11.45 -0.24
C ARG A 177 21.69 11.57 -1.67
N GLU A 178 21.68 12.79 -2.19
CA GLU A 178 22.32 13.19 -3.43
C GLU A 178 23.41 14.22 -3.13
N ALA A 179 24.61 14.00 -3.67
CA ALA A 179 25.80 14.77 -3.23
C ALA A 179 25.69 16.27 -3.56
N ASP A 180 25.10 16.59 -4.72
CA ASP A 180 25.09 17.95 -5.29
C ASP A 180 23.70 18.61 -5.19
N ALA A 181 22.72 17.96 -4.55
CA ALA A 181 21.38 18.50 -4.41
C ALA A 181 21.15 19.08 -3.00
N PRO A 182 20.38 20.19 -2.88
CA PRO A 182 20.00 20.72 -1.58
C PRO A 182 19.17 19.67 -0.81
N HIS A 183 19.37 19.63 0.49
CA HIS A 183 18.69 18.66 1.35
C HIS A 183 17.36 19.18 1.88
N GLU A 184 17.12 20.48 1.77
CA GLU A 184 15.90 21.19 2.16
C GLU A 184 15.31 20.67 3.48
N ASN A 185 14.16 19.98 3.44
CA ASN A 185 13.50 19.43 4.62
C ASN A 185 13.94 17.99 4.95
N MET A 186 15.00 17.46 4.34
CA MET A 186 15.46 16.09 4.60
C MET A 186 16.63 16.06 5.58
N LEU A 187 16.49 15.26 6.65
CA LEU A 187 17.56 14.88 7.57
C LEU A 187 17.98 13.44 7.32
N PHE A 188 19.25 13.23 7.05
CA PHE A 188 19.79 11.90 6.79
C PHE A 188 20.26 11.23 8.08
N CYS A 189 19.69 10.08 8.39
CA CYS A 189 20.02 9.29 9.56
C CYS A 189 21.35 8.59 9.38
N GLU A 190 22.34 8.93 10.18
CA GLU A 190 23.60 8.19 10.25
C GLU A 190 23.41 6.89 11.05
N LYS A 191 24.12 5.85 10.65
CA LYS A 191 24.00 4.53 11.29
C LYS A 191 24.29 4.62 12.79
N GLY A 192 23.29 4.28 13.61
CA GLY A 192 23.40 4.24 15.08
C GLY A 192 23.00 5.53 15.81
N THR A 193 22.54 6.57 15.09
CA THR A 193 22.18 7.87 15.71
C THR A 193 20.69 8.06 15.99
N TRP A 194 19.81 7.36 15.28
CA TRP A 194 18.36 7.58 15.37
C TRP A 194 17.58 6.28 15.53
N ASN A 195 16.67 6.25 16.51
CA ASN A 195 15.75 5.12 16.73
C ASN A 195 14.43 5.27 15.98
N GLU A 196 14.09 6.46 15.48
CA GLU A 196 12.83 6.78 14.79
C GLU A 196 12.64 5.98 13.51
N ARG A 197 13.73 5.56 12.88
CA ARG A 197 13.73 4.69 11.70
C ARG A 197 13.09 3.33 11.96
N PHE A 198 13.13 2.84 13.19
CA PHE A 198 12.44 1.59 13.57
C PHE A 198 10.92 1.67 13.35
N ALA A 199 10.33 2.86 13.33
CA ALA A 199 8.91 3.03 13.10
C ALA A 199 8.53 2.56 11.68
N VAL A 200 9.25 3.05 10.65
CA VAL A 200 8.98 2.67 9.25
C VAL A 200 9.36 1.22 8.95
N GLU A 201 10.45 0.72 9.55
CA GLU A 201 10.83 -0.69 9.43
C GLU A 201 9.74 -1.60 10.02
N THR A 202 9.10 -1.18 11.11
CA THR A 202 7.96 -1.86 11.72
C THR A 202 6.77 -1.85 10.76
N ASP A 203 6.45 -0.72 10.12
CA ASP A 203 5.32 -0.62 9.18
C ASP A 203 5.53 -1.51 7.94
N PHE A 204 6.75 -1.56 7.38
CA PHE A 204 7.06 -2.50 6.30
C PHE A 204 7.05 -3.97 6.74
N SER A 205 7.38 -4.26 8.00
CA SER A 205 7.21 -5.60 8.57
C SER A 205 5.72 -5.99 8.60
N TRP A 206 4.84 -5.08 9.03
CA TRP A 206 3.39 -5.28 9.02
C TRP A 206 2.83 -5.52 7.62
N ILE A 207 3.31 -4.77 6.60
CA ILE A 207 2.95 -5.05 5.19
C ILE A 207 3.27 -6.49 4.81
N CYS A 208 4.41 -6.99 5.23
CA CYS A 208 4.84 -8.34 4.92
C CYS A 208 4.01 -9.41 5.62
N GLU A 209 3.71 -9.20 6.89
CA GLU A 209 3.07 -10.18 7.76
C GLU A 209 1.55 -10.16 7.62
N LEU A 210 0.93 -8.97 7.71
CA LEU A 210 -0.52 -8.83 7.63
C LEU A 210 -1.03 -8.93 6.19
N PHE A 211 -0.39 -8.21 5.25
CA PHE A 211 -0.91 -8.13 3.88
C PHE A 211 -0.34 -9.21 2.97
N ASN A 212 0.51 -10.10 3.51
CA ASN A 212 1.18 -11.15 2.75
C ASN A 212 1.82 -10.62 1.44
N SER A 213 2.43 -9.43 1.53
CA SER A 213 2.84 -8.63 0.37
C SER A 213 4.34 -8.69 0.05
N LYS A 214 5.08 -9.68 0.59
CA LYS A 214 6.43 -9.99 0.11
C LYS A 214 6.45 -10.22 -1.41
N LYS A 215 5.29 -10.62 -1.96
CA LYS A 215 5.09 -10.85 -3.39
C LYS A 215 3.70 -10.44 -3.84
N ILE A 216 3.67 -9.64 -4.91
CA ILE A 216 2.44 -9.27 -5.62
C ILE A 216 2.37 -10.04 -6.95
N TYR A 217 1.19 -10.54 -7.31
CA TYR A 217 0.99 -11.40 -8.49
C TYR A 217 0.49 -10.64 -9.72
N HIS A 218 0.27 -9.33 -9.63
CA HIS A 218 -0.09 -8.49 -10.77
C HIS A 218 1.11 -8.29 -11.71
N ARG A 219 0.85 -8.22 -13.02
CA ARG A 219 1.88 -8.11 -14.05
C ARG A 219 1.78 -6.83 -14.88
N LYS A 220 0.67 -6.10 -14.77
CA LYS A 220 0.44 -4.86 -15.51
C LYS A 220 0.46 -3.69 -14.54
N ARG A 221 1.13 -2.61 -14.93
CA ARG A 221 1.31 -1.40 -14.13
C ARG A 221 0.01 -0.90 -13.47
N PRO A 222 -1.12 -0.69 -14.19
CA PRO A 222 -2.32 -0.16 -13.54
C PRO A 222 -2.96 -1.04 -12.46
N TYR A 223 -2.69 -2.35 -12.47
CA TYR A 223 -3.15 -3.26 -11.41
C TYR A 223 -2.17 -3.34 -10.23
N ILE A 224 -0.90 -3.04 -10.48
CA ILE A 224 0.11 -2.87 -9.44
C ILE A 224 -0.20 -1.58 -8.69
N ASP A 225 -0.41 -0.46 -9.42
CA ASP A 225 -0.84 0.82 -8.84
C ASP A 225 -2.04 0.66 -7.91
N ALA A 226 -3.11 0.09 -8.44
CA ALA A 226 -4.33 -0.13 -7.66
C ALA A 226 -4.07 -0.98 -6.40
N ARG A 227 -3.24 -2.02 -6.52
CA ARG A 227 -2.90 -2.87 -5.38
C ARG A 227 -2.10 -2.14 -4.32
N LEU A 228 -1.13 -1.33 -4.71
CA LEU A 228 -0.29 -0.56 -3.79
C LEU A 228 -1.10 0.56 -3.14
N GLY A 229 -1.94 1.28 -3.90
CA GLY A 229 -2.84 2.29 -3.34
C GLY A 229 -3.77 1.71 -2.27
N TYR A 230 -4.45 0.59 -2.56
CA TYR A 230 -5.28 -0.08 -1.54
C TYR A 230 -4.48 -0.61 -0.34
N MET A 231 -3.22 -1.02 -0.51
CA MET A 231 -2.37 -1.41 0.62
C MET A 231 -2.03 -0.22 1.51
N THR A 232 -1.72 0.91 0.89
CA THR A 232 -1.41 2.16 1.59
C THR A 232 -2.62 2.68 2.36
N ALA A 233 -3.78 2.77 1.70
CA ALA A 233 -5.05 3.15 2.33
C ALA A 233 -5.42 2.21 3.48
N LEU A 234 -5.28 0.90 3.28
CA LEU A 234 -5.57 -0.09 4.31
C LEU A 234 -4.71 0.09 5.55
N MET A 235 -3.42 0.43 5.40
CA MET A 235 -2.54 0.68 6.55
C MET A 235 -3.12 1.77 7.45
N ASN A 236 -3.53 2.90 6.87
CA ASN A 236 -4.13 4.00 7.61
C ASN A 236 -5.49 3.60 8.23
N CYS A 237 -6.37 2.95 7.46
CA CYS A 237 -7.65 2.46 7.98
C CYS A 237 -7.47 1.52 9.18
N LEU A 238 -6.49 0.62 9.17
CA LEU A 238 -6.26 -0.30 10.27
C LEU A 238 -5.71 0.42 11.50
N LEU A 239 -4.88 1.45 11.32
CA LEU A 239 -4.40 2.29 12.42
C LEU A 239 -5.54 3.09 13.05
N ASP A 240 -6.52 3.55 12.27
CA ASP A 240 -7.71 4.24 12.78
C ASP A 240 -8.69 3.31 13.52
N ILE A 241 -8.76 2.04 13.12
CA ILE A 241 -9.58 1.04 13.82
C ILE A 241 -8.95 0.63 15.16
N THR A 242 -7.63 0.80 15.30
CA THR A 242 -6.87 0.37 16.47
C THR A 242 -6.16 1.55 17.13
N ASP A 243 -6.23 1.65 18.44
CA ASP A 243 -5.54 2.72 19.18
C ASP A 243 -4.01 2.59 19.15
N THR A 244 -3.48 1.44 18.74
CA THR A 244 -2.03 1.17 18.71
C THR A 244 -1.61 0.20 17.61
N LYS A 245 -0.39 0.40 17.06
CA LYS A 245 0.23 -0.54 16.10
C LYS A 245 0.30 -1.99 16.62
N ARG A 246 0.45 -2.21 17.91
CA ARG A 246 0.52 -3.55 18.52
C ARG A 246 -0.75 -4.37 18.33
N SER A 247 -1.88 -3.72 18.14
CA SER A 247 -3.18 -4.38 17.94
C SER A 247 -3.43 -4.85 16.51
N LEU A 248 -2.55 -4.56 15.54
CA LEU A 248 -2.74 -4.94 14.14
C LEU A 248 -2.74 -6.46 13.90
N THR A 249 -2.13 -7.25 14.77
CA THR A 249 -2.14 -8.73 14.69
C THR A 249 -3.54 -9.34 14.70
N GLN A 250 -4.55 -8.64 15.23
CA GLN A 250 -5.95 -9.09 15.22
C GLN A 250 -6.59 -9.13 13.83
N PHE A 251 -5.95 -8.53 12.81
CA PHE A 251 -6.47 -8.48 11.43
C PHE A 251 -5.95 -9.61 10.52
N VAL A 252 -5.27 -10.59 11.06
CA VAL A 252 -4.87 -11.78 10.27
C VAL A 252 -6.13 -12.56 9.88
N ILE A 253 -6.39 -12.71 8.57
CA ILE A 253 -7.58 -13.33 7.96
C ILE A 253 -7.25 -14.43 6.94
#